data_7f22e0389cc5b747d09a182dcce9431a
#
_entry.id   7f22e0389cc5b747d09a182dcce9431a
#
_cell.length_a   1.000
_cell.length_b   1.000
_cell.length_c   1.000
_cell.angle_alpha   90.00
_cell.angle_beta   90.00
_cell.angle_gamma   90.00
#
_symmetry.space_group_name_H-M   'P 1'
#
loop_
_entity.id
_entity.type
_entity.pdbx_description
1 polymer ?
#
loop_
_entity_poly.entity_id
_entity_poly.type
_entity_poly.pdbx_seq_one_letter_code
_entity_poly.pdbx_strand_id
1 'polypeptide(L)'
;MTTAAEAPRRRPSGRYAVRALGNWMNLSTPLGLLISRVGGCRVRRGPRRLWLAEGYRPAFPFARAFTVGNVLVGRGRWSPGDTRLLAHEERHSWQWLLCLGPAYLPLYTLAMAWSWLRTGDRASANVFERDAGLAAGGYPERPLRPLFGGGPVGGRRVSPPTTPRARSRSGR
;
A
#
# COMPACT_ATOMS: atom_id res chain seq x y z
N MET A 1 -18.39 -29.74 -33.53
CA MET A 1 -18.71 -28.39 -33.02
C MET A 1 -18.83 -28.51 -31.51
N THR A 2 -17.76 -28.22 -30.77
CA THR A 2 -17.71 -28.36 -29.32
C THR A 2 -18.05 -27.00 -28.72
N THR A 3 -19.23 -26.87 -28.12
CA THR A 3 -19.65 -25.68 -27.41
C THR A 3 -18.77 -25.51 -26.16
N ALA A 4 -17.95 -24.46 -26.15
CA ALA A 4 -17.18 -24.05 -24.98
C ALA A 4 -18.20 -23.70 -23.86
N ALA A 5 -18.19 -24.48 -22.80
CA ALA A 5 -18.98 -24.22 -21.60
C ALA A 5 -18.51 -22.90 -20.96
N GLU A 6 -19.37 -21.88 -21.01
CA GLU A 6 -19.14 -20.59 -20.36
C GLU A 6 -19.00 -20.80 -18.84
N ALA A 7 -17.82 -20.55 -18.30
CA ALA A 7 -17.53 -20.69 -16.88
C ALA A 7 -18.50 -19.82 -16.06
N PRO A 8 -19.10 -20.33 -14.96
CA PRO A 8 -20.10 -19.60 -14.20
C PRO A 8 -19.52 -18.29 -13.68
N ARG A 9 -20.11 -17.17 -14.07
CA ARG A 9 -19.79 -15.83 -13.57
C ARG A 9 -20.05 -15.83 -12.06
N ARG A 10 -18.99 -15.94 -11.26
CA ARG A 10 -19.08 -15.83 -9.79
C ARG A 10 -19.77 -14.50 -9.46
N ARG A 11 -20.95 -14.55 -8.88
CA ARG A 11 -21.66 -13.38 -8.35
C ARG A 11 -20.72 -12.68 -7.35
N PRO A 12 -20.52 -11.37 -7.45
CA PRO A 12 -19.69 -10.65 -6.49
C PRO A 12 -20.28 -10.88 -5.09
N SER A 13 -19.45 -11.30 -4.14
CA SER A 13 -19.89 -11.56 -2.77
C SER A 13 -20.54 -10.30 -2.20
N GLY A 14 -21.62 -10.43 -1.38
CA GLY A 14 -22.40 -9.32 -0.82
C GLY A 14 -21.52 -8.27 -0.11
N ARG A 15 -20.38 -8.69 0.47
CA ARG A 15 -19.40 -7.79 1.11
C ARG A 15 -18.95 -6.64 0.22
N TYR A 16 -18.66 -6.90 -1.07
CA TYR A 16 -18.24 -5.84 -1.99
C TYR A 16 -19.37 -4.86 -2.32
N ALA A 17 -20.62 -5.32 -2.25
CA ALA A 17 -21.77 -4.45 -2.38
C ALA A 17 -21.91 -3.53 -1.16
N VAL A 18 -21.71 -4.05 0.06
CA VAL A 18 -21.72 -3.26 1.29
C VAL A 18 -20.63 -2.18 1.26
N ARG A 19 -19.38 -2.57 0.93
CA ARG A 19 -18.30 -1.58 0.79
C ARG A 19 -18.64 -0.52 -0.26
N ALA A 20 -19.10 -0.95 -1.42
CA ALA A 20 -19.42 -0.03 -2.51
C ALA A 20 -20.53 0.96 -2.09
N LEU A 21 -21.61 0.46 -1.52
CA LEU A 21 -22.73 1.30 -1.06
C LEU A 21 -22.28 2.26 0.04
N GLY A 22 -21.59 1.78 1.07
CA GLY A 22 -21.16 2.61 2.19
C GLY A 22 -20.21 3.74 1.75
N ASN A 23 -19.26 3.46 0.83
CA ASN A 23 -18.37 4.50 0.27
C ASN A 23 -19.09 5.47 -0.69
N TRP A 24 -20.25 5.11 -1.22
CA TRP A 24 -21.12 6.06 -1.89
C TRP A 24 -21.88 6.94 -0.89
N MET A 25 -22.44 6.34 0.15
CA MET A 25 -23.23 7.04 1.17
C MET A 25 -22.38 8.03 1.99
N ASN A 26 -21.14 7.66 2.33
CA ASN A 26 -20.20 8.52 3.07
C ASN A 26 -19.43 9.51 2.16
N LEU A 27 -19.83 9.63 0.89
CA LEU A 27 -19.29 10.53 -0.13
C LEU A 27 -17.84 10.26 -0.57
N SER A 28 -17.17 9.22 -0.07
CA SER A 28 -15.79 8.92 -0.46
C SER A 28 -15.67 8.56 -1.94
N THR A 29 -16.60 7.78 -2.49
CA THR A 29 -16.55 7.43 -3.91
C THR A 29 -16.84 8.63 -4.81
N PRO A 30 -17.84 9.47 -4.57
CA PRO A 30 -18.01 10.74 -5.28
C PRO A 30 -16.76 11.61 -5.24
N LEU A 31 -16.13 11.77 -4.06
CA LEU A 31 -14.88 12.52 -3.90
C LEU A 31 -13.74 11.93 -4.76
N GLY A 32 -13.58 10.60 -4.74
CA GLY A 32 -12.56 9.93 -5.55
C GLY A 32 -12.76 10.11 -7.05
N LEU A 33 -14.01 10.07 -7.52
CA LEU A 33 -14.35 10.34 -8.92
C LEU A 33 -14.07 11.79 -9.31
N LEU A 34 -14.38 12.75 -8.42
CA LEU A 34 -14.07 14.17 -8.63
C LEU A 34 -12.57 14.40 -8.74
N ILE A 35 -11.78 13.85 -7.78
CA ILE A 35 -10.31 13.93 -7.80
C ILE A 35 -9.75 13.32 -9.08
N SER A 36 -10.28 12.18 -9.51
CA SER A 36 -9.85 11.54 -10.76
C SER A 36 -10.13 12.40 -11.99
N ARG A 37 -11.30 13.03 -12.03
CA ARG A 37 -11.68 13.94 -13.14
C ARG A 37 -10.77 15.17 -13.18
N VAL A 38 -10.58 15.84 -12.05
CA VAL A 38 -9.67 16.99 -11.92
C VAL A 38 -8.23 16.59 -12.25
N GLY A 39 -7.82 15.39 -11.83
CA GLY A 39 -6.50 14.81 -12.11
C GLY A 39 -6.27 14.38 -13.56
N GLY A 40 -7.26 14.50 -14.43
CA GLY A 40 -7.16 14.14 -15.85
C GLY A 40 -7.16 12.63 -16.12
N CYS A 41 -7.70 11.85 -15.19
CA CYS A 41 -7.71 10.40 -15.30
C CYS A 41 -8.77 9.89 -16.30
N ARG A 42 -8.43 8.76 -16.93
CA ARG A 42 -9.43 7.89 -17.58
C ARG A 42 -10.00 6.94 -16.53
N VAL A 43 -11.31 6.97 -16.32
CA VAL A 43 -11.99 6.17 -15.30
C VAL A 43 -12.76 5.03 -15.96
N ARG A 44 -12.56 3.79 -15.44
CA ARG A 44 -13.28 2.60 -15.89
C ARG A 44 -13.74 1.74 -14.72
N ARG A 45 -14.68 0.84 -14.95
CA ARG A 45 -15.07 -0.16 -13.97
C ARG A 45 -13.95 -1.18 -13.77
N GLY A 46 -13.66 -1.46 -12.51
CA GLY A 46 -12.72 -2.50 -12.08
C GLY A 46 -13.41 -3.72 -11.48
N PRO A 47 -12.64 -4.71 -11.01
CA PRO A 47 -13.17 -5.87 -10.31
C PRO A 47 -13.80 -5.47 -8.98
N ARG A 48 -14.63 -6.36 -8.42
CA ARG A 48 -15.16 -6.22 -7.05
C ARG A 48 -15.83 -4.87 -6.74
N ARG A 49 -16.53 -4.29 -7.73
CA ARG A 49 -17.23 -2.98 -7.67
C ARG A 49 -16.30 -1.78 -7.43
N LEU A 50 -15.02 -1.90 -7.75
CA LEU A 50 -14.06 -0.78 -7.75
C LEU A 50 -14.17 0.04 -9.04
N TRP A 51 -13.63 1.25 -8.98
CA TRP A 51 -13.33 2.10 -10.12
C TRP A 51 -11.82 2.21 -10.27
N LEU A 52 -11.31 2.08 -11.47
CA LEU A 52 -9.91 2.24 -11.80
C LEU A 52 -9.75 3.55 -12.58
N ALA A 53 -9.01 4.49 -11.99
CA ALA A 53 -8.66 5.76 -12.59
C ALA A 53 -7.18 5.74 -12.99
N GLU A 54 -6.89 6.01 -14.25
CA GLU A 54 -5.58 5.86 -14.89
C GLU A 54 -5.06 7.21 -15.38
N GLY A 55 -3.76 7.45 -15.25
CA GLY A 55 -3.10 8.62 -15.81
C GLY A 55 -3.23 9.87 -14.97
N TYR A 56 -3.21 9.74 -13.63
CA TYR A 56 -3.24 10.87 -12.69
C TYR A 56 -2.03 11.78 -12.86
N ARG A 57 -2.25 13.06 -13.16
CA ARG A 57 -1.21 14.02 -13.54
C ARG A 57 -0.65 14.88 -12.40
N PRO A 58 -1.46 15.32 -11.41
CA PRO A 58 -0.97 16.20 -10.34
C PRO A 58 0.21 15.60 -9.57
N ALA A 59 1.13 16.46 -9.11
CA ALA A 59 2.31 16.02 -8.38
C ALA A 59 1.97 15.36 -7.04
N PHE A 60 0.96 15.86 -6.34
CA PHE A 60 0.48 15.32 -5.05
C PHE A 60 -0.78 14.46 -5.22
N PRO A 61 -0.90 13.34 -4.48
CA PRO A 61 0.07 12.76 -3.53
C PRO A 61 1.26 12.10 -4.24
N PHE A 62 2.41 12.01 -3.55
CA PHE A 62 3.67 11.46 -4.11
C PHE A 62 3.68 9.91 -4.17
N ALA A 63 2.53 9.30 -4.34
CA ALA A 63 2.39 7.85 -4.45
C ALA A 63 2.24 7.41 -5.92
N ARG A 64 2.61 6.16 -6.22
CA ARG A 64 2.36 5.53 -7.51
C ARG A 64 0.86 5.34 -7.76
N ALA A 65 0.15 4.97 -6.71
CA ALA A 65 -1.29 4.84 -6.67
C ALA A 65 -1.80 5.28 -5.29
N PHE A 66 -3.08 5.60 -5.21
CA PHE A 66 -3.78 5.89 -3.95
C PHE A 66 -5.28 5.61 -4.12
N THR A 67 -5.97 5.45 -3.01
CA THR A 67 -7.40 5.12 -3.00
C THR A 67 -8.23 6.19 -2.31
N VAL A 68 -9.36 6.55 -2.90
CA VAL A 68 -10.39 7.38 -2.29
C VAL A 68 -11.76 6.71 -2.45
N GLY A 69 -12.31 6.22 -1.36
CA GLY A 69 -13.53 5.42 -1.39
C GLY A 69 -13.36 4.14 -2.21
N ASN A 70 -14.14 3.95 -3.26
CA ASN A 70 -14.02 2.82 -4.17
C ASN A 70 -13.21 3.13 -5.44
N VAL A 71 -12.51 4.28 -5.49
CA VAL A 71 -11.75 4.71 -6.66
C VAL A 71 -10.26 4.53 -6.40
N LEU A 72 -9.65 3.64 -7.17
CA LEU A 72 -8.22 3.38 -7.17
C LEU A 72 -7.58 4.26 -8.24
N VAL A 73 -6.79 5.23 -7.84
CA VAL A 73 -6.18 6.24 -8.71
C VAL A 73 -4.72 5.88 -8.94
N GLY A 74 -4.34 5.64 -10.18
CA GLY A 74 -2.96 5.33 -10.58
C GLY A 74 -2.38 6.40 -11.51
N ARG A 75 -1.07 6.65 -11.38
CA ARG A 75 -0.33 7.50 -12.33
C ARG A 75 -0.16 6.82 -13.69
N GLY A 76 -0.01 5.50 -13.70
CA GLY A 76 0.05 4.68 -14.89
C GLY A 76 -1.29 4.00 -15.21
N ARG A 77 -1.23 3.05 -16.15
CA ARG A 77 -2.32 2.14 -16.45
C ARG A 77 -2.33 0.98 -15.47
N TRP A 78 -3.52 0.51 -15.11
CA TRP A 78 -3.69 -0.71 -14.35
C TRP A 78 -3.53 -1.92 -15.27
N SER A 79 -2.51 -2.73 -14.98
CA SER A 79 -2.20 -3.96 -15.72
C SER A 79 -2.79 -5.21 -15.02
N PRO A 80 -3.07 -6.29 -15.76
CA PRO A 80 -3.42 -7.58 -15.15
C PRO A 80 -2.38 -8.11 -14.16
N GLY A 81 -1.09 -7.71 -14.30
CA GLY A 81 -0.01 -8.07 -13.39
C GLY A 81 0.00 -7.29 -12.06
N ASP A 82 -0.73 -6.19 -11.94
CA ASP A 82 -0.76 -5.35 -10.73
C ASP A 82 -1.63 -5.92 -9.60
N THR A 83 -1.80 -7.24 -9.53
CA THR A 83 -2.71 -7.91 -8.60
C THR A 83 -2.41 -7.61 -7.14
N ARG A 84 -1.13 -7.53 -6.75
CA ARG A 84 -0.70 -7.20 -5.38
C ARG A 84 -1.01 -5.75 -5.02
N LEU A 85 -0.66 -4.81 -5.90
CA LEU A 85 -0.97 -3.40 -5.72
C LEU A 85 -2.48 -3.16 -5.69
N LEU A 86 -3.22 -3.83 -6.56
CA LEU A 86 -4.68 -3.73 -6.60
C LEU A 86 -5.33 -4.26 -5.30
N ALA A 87 -4.79 -5.32 -4.72
CA ALA A 87 -5.26 -5.84 -3.44
C ALA A 87 -4.94 -4.88 -2.28
N HIS A 88 -3.76 -4.26 -2.28
CA HIS A 88 -3.34 -3.23 -1.34
C HIS A 88 -4.29 -2.02 -1.40
N GLU A 89 -4.52 -1.47 -2.58
CA GLU A 89 -5.41 -0.33 -2.77
C GLU A 89 -6.87 -0.68 -2.43
N GLU A 90 -7.31 -1.91 -2.73
CA GLU A 90 -8.63 -2.38 -2.30
C GLU A 90 -8.78 -2.40 -0.78
N ARG A 91 -7.71 -2.71 -0.03
CA ARG A 91 -7.73 -2.66 1.43
C ARG A 91 -7.97 -1.24 1.93
N HIS A 92 -7.34 -0.24 1.34
CA HIS A 92 -7.63 1.16 1.63
C HIS A 92 -9.08 1.53 1.36
N SER A 93 -9.71 0.98 0.33
CA SER A 93 -11.15 1.18 0.08
C SER A 93 -12.05 0.67 1.22
N TRP A 94 -11.66 -0.43 1.89
CA TRP A 94 -12.32 -0.90 3.10
C TRP A 94 -12.06 0.03 4.29
N GLN A 95 -10.85 0.54 4.43
CA GLN A 95 -10.50 1.48 5.51
C GLN A 95 -11.28 2.79 5.38
N TRP A 96 -11.51 3.28 4.16
CA TRP A 96 -12.41 4.42 3.91
C TRP A 96 -13.82 4.17 4.43
N LEU A 97 -14.36 2.97 4.21
CA LEU A 97 -15.68 2.61 4.74
C LEU A 97 -15.67 2.56 6.27
N LEU A 98 -14.70 1.85 6.85
CA LEU A 98 -14.61 1.62 8.30
C LEU A 98 -14.35 2.90 9.09
N CYS A 99 -13.64 3.85 8.50
CA CYS A 99 -13.39 5.18 9.08
C CYS A 99 -14.48 6.22 8.71
N LEU A 100 -15.65 5.78 8.25
CA LEU A 100 -16.79 6.64 7.92
C LEU A 100 -16.48 7.71 6.85
N GLY A 101 -15.65 7.38 5.88
CA GLY A 101 -15.35 8.24 4.75
C GLY A 101 -14.25 9.27 5.01
N PRO A 102 -14.51 10.58 4.86
CA PRO A 102 -13.46 11.63 4.96
C PRO A 102 -12.69 11.66 6.28
N ALA A 103 -13.23 11.10 7.37
CA ALA A 103 -12.50 10.95 8.64
C ALA A 103 -11.27 10.05 8.52
N TYR A 104 -11.20 9.21 7.49
CA TYR A 104 -10.00 8.43 7.16
C TYR A 104 -8.77 9.32 6.94
N LEU A 105 -8.92 10.49 6.31
CA LEU A 105 -7.80 11.36 5.96
C LEU A 105 -7.01 11.87 7.20
N PRO A 106 -7.63 12.48 8.22
CA PRO A 106 -6.90 12.86 9.42
C PRO A 106 -6.33 11.67 10.16
N LEU A 107 -7.04 10.53 10.26
CA LEU A 107 -6.55 9.32 10.91
C LEU A 107 -5.32 8.75 10.18
N TYR A 108 -5.37 8.68 8.85
CA TYR A 108 -4.23 8.24 8.04
C TYR A 108 -3.03 9.18 8.19
N THR A 109 -3.28 10.50 8.21
CA THR A 109 -2.22 11.51 8.38
C THR A 109 -1.54 11.38 9.74
N LEU A 110 -2.30 11.17 10.81
CA LEU A 110 -1.76 10.91 12.15
C LEU A 110 -0.94 9.61 12.20
N ALA A 111 -1.45 8.54 11.59
CA ALA A 111 -0.73 7.26 11.51
C ALA A 111 0.56 7.39 10.68
N MET A 112 0.54 8.19 9.61
CA MET A 112 1.72 8.51 8.79
C MET A 112 2.75 9.32 9.59
N ALA A 113 2.32 10.35 10.33
CA ALA A 113 3.18 11.15 11.20
C ALA A 113 3.82 10.29 12.32
N TRP A 114 3.02 9.42 12.94
CA TRP A 114 3.51 8.44 13.91
C TRP A 114 4.56 7.51 13.31
N SER A 115 4.28 6.97 12.13
CA SER A 115 5.22 6.09 11.43
C SER A 115 6.54 6.80 11.15
N TRP A 116 6.47 8.04 10.66
CA TRP A 116 7.65 8.85 10.37
C TRP A 116 8.48 9.12 11.63
N LEU A 117 7.83 9.47 12.73
CA LEU A 117 8.49 9.68 14.03
C LEU A 117 9.19 8.41 14.52
N ARG A 118 8.53 7.25 14.41
CA ARG A 118 9.00 5.99 14.97
C ARG A 118 10.00 5.24 14.09
N THR A 119 10.01 5.48 12.79
CA THR A 119 10.84 4.71 11.83
C THR A 119 11.65 5.58 10.87
N GLY A 120 11.32 6.87 10.76
CA GLY A 120 11.83 7.74 9.71
C GLY A 120 11.25 7.41 8.31
N ASP A 121 10.17 6.64 8.28
CA ASP A 121 9.44 6.26 7.07
C ASP A 121 7.93 6.42 7.28
N ARG A 122 7.21 6.83 6.25
CA ARG A 122 5.77 7.17 6.38
C ARG A 122 4.85 5.96 6.46
N ALA A 123 5.31 4.77 6.03
CA ALA A 123 4.50 3.57 5.91
C ALA A 123 4.84 2.50 6.95
N SER A 124 6.12 2.34 7.32
CA SER A 124 6.63 1.18 8.06
C SER A 124 5.92 0.92 9.41
N ALA A 125 5.49 1.96 10.14
CA ALA A 125 4.69 1.85 11.36
C ALA A 125 3.28 2.45 11.22
N ASN A 126 2.87 2.83 10.01
CA ASN A 126 1.51 3.28 9.74
C ASN A 126 0.57 2.07 9.78
N VAL A 127 -0.40 2.09 10.69
CA VAL A 127 -1.35 0.99 10.90
C VAL A 127 -2.16 0.67 9.64
N PHE A 128 -2.50 1.67 8.84
CA PHE A 128 -3.27 1.49 7.61
C PHE A 128 -2.45 0.82 6.52
N GLU A 129 -1.16 1.20 6.38
CA GLU A 129 -0.25 0.60 5.40
C GLU A 129 0.12 -0.84 5.79
N ARG A 130 0.33 -1.09 7.08
CA ARG A 130 0.58 -2.45 7.59
C ARG A 130 -0.61 -3.37 7.36
N ASP A 131 -1.82 -2.89 7.61
CA ASP A 131 -3.06 -3.63 7.35
C ASP A 131 -3.29 -3.86 5.85
N ALA A 132 -2.87 -2.93 4.98
CA ALA A 132 -2.93 -3.09 3.53
C ALA A 132 -1.78 -3.97 2.97
N GLY A 133 -0.72 -4.17 3.74
CA GLY A 133 0.46 -4.96 3.38
C GLY A 133 1.55 -4.11 2.75
N LEU A 134 2.59 -3.77 3.52
CA LEU A 134 3.70 -2.89 3.11
C LEU A 134 4.35 -3.31 1.78
N ALA A 135 4.72 -4.59 1.66
CA ALA A 135 5.37 -5.11 0.46
C ALA A 135 4.49 -5.01 -0.80
N ALA A 136 3.18 -5.14 -0.65
CA ALA A 136 2.22 -5.03 -1.75
C ALA A 136 2.08 -3.57 -2.23
N GLY A 137 2.20 -2.60 -1.32
CA GLY A 137 2.26 -1.16 -1.62
C GLY A 137 3.63 -0.70 -2.12
N GLY A 138 4.65 -1.57 -2.08
CA GLY A 138 6.04 -1.23 -2.46
C GLY A 138 6.80 -0.47 -1.39
N TYR A 139 6.38 -0.58 -0.13
CA TYR A 139 7.03 0.08 1.01
C TYR A 139 8.06 -0.83 1.69
N PRO A 140 9.21 -0.26 2.14
CA PRO A 140 10.16 -0.99 2.98
C PRO A 140 9.58 -1.22 4.39
N GLU A 141 10.05 -2.24 5.07
CA GLU A 141 9.80 -2.41 6.49
C GLU A 141 11.02 -1.94 7.28
N ARG A 142 10.87 -0.84 8.03
CA ARG A 142 11.94 -0.26 8.84
C ARG A 142 11.71 -0.56 10.33
N PRO A 143 12.79 -0.82 11.11
CA PRO A 143 12.68 -1.06 12.53
C PRO A 143 12.21 0.18 13.28
N LEU A 144 11.53 -0.04 14.41
CA LEU A 144 11.11 1.03 15.30
C LEU A 144 12.33 1.64 16.00
N ARG A 145 12.40 2.96 16.02
CA ARG A 145 13.36 3.71 16.83
C ARG A 145 12.91 3.75 18.30
N PRO A 146 13.82 3.66 19.29
CA PRO A 146 13.46 3.86 20.68
C PRO A 146 12.91 5.28 20.86
N LEU A 147 11.83 5.42 21.66
CA LEU A 147 11.20 6.73 21.95
C LEU A 147 12.01 7.56 22.93
N PHE A 148 12.79 6.91 23.80
CA PHE A 148 13.64 7.55 24.78
C PHE A 148 15.04 7.03 24.55
N GLY A 149 16.02 7.94 24.49
CA GLY A 149 17.40 7.68 24.11
C GLY A 149 18.10 6.54 24.84
N GLY A 150 17.83 5.32 24.40
CA GLY A 150 18.74 4.22 24.55
C GLY A 150 19.74 4.31 23.40
N GLY A 151 20.95 4.74 23.66
CA GLY A 151 22.04 4.67 22.71
C GLY A 151 22.13 3.28 22.11
N PRO A 152 22.78 3.10 20.94
CA PRO A 152 22.91 1.80 20.34
C PRO A 152 23.48 0.85 21.37
N VAL A 153 22.72 -0.19 21.74
CA VAL A 153 23.25 -1.32 22.51
C VAL A 153 24.40 -1.85 21.66
N GLY A 154 25.61 -1.62 22.15
CA GLY A 154 26.84 -1.88 21.44
C GLY A 154 26.81 -3.27 20.81
N GLY A 155 26.66 -3.31 19.51
CA GLY A 155 26.92 -4.49 18.72
C GLY A 155 28.37 -4.89 18.98
N ARG A 156 28.56 -5.91 19.80
CA ARG A 156 29.84 -6.57 20.04
C ARG A 156 30.43 -6.82 18.65
N ARG A 157 31.43 -6.03 18.27
CA ARG A 157 32.24 -6.34 17.09
C ARG A 157 32.81 -7.74 17.31
N VAL A 158 32.23 -8.71 16.64
CA VAL A 158 32.86 -10.01 16.50
C VAL A 158 34.07 -9.75 15.59
N SER A 159 35.25 -9.72 16.20
CA SER A 159 36.52 -9.65 15.45
C SER A 159 36.59 -10.92 14.58
N PRO A 160 36.93 -10.78 13.30
CA PRO A 160 37.11 -11.95 12.45
C PRO A 160 38.22 -12.85 13.04
N PRO A 161 38.10 -14.18 12.95
CA PRO A 161 39.11 -15.10 13.45
C PRO A 161 40.44 -14.84 12.73
N THR A 162 41.48 -14.60 13.52
CA THR A 162 42.85 -14.44 13.05
C THR A 162 43.32 -15.77 12.42
N THR A 163 43.48 -15.79 11.13
CA THR A 163 44.06 -16.91 10.39
C THR A 163 45.52 -17.10 10.84
N PRO A 164 45.94 -18.29 11.26
CA PRO A 164 47.35 -18.54 11.61
C PRO A 164 48.23 -18.40 10.35
N ARG A 165 49.20 -17.51 10.43
CA ARG A 165 50.22 -17.29 9.38
C ARG A 165 51.05 -18.56 9.23
N ALA A 166 50.92 -19.23 8.10
CA ALA A 166 51.76 -20.35 7.75
C ALA A 166 53.24 -19.95 7.76
N ARG A 167 54.01 -20.58 8.64
CA ARG A 167 55.49 -20.44 8.66
C ARG A 167 56.04 -21.12 7.41
N SER A 168 56.63 -20.31 6.53
CA SER A 168 57.46 -20.83 5.45
C SER A 168 58.72 -21.43 6.07
N ARG A 169 58.87 -22.73 6.02
CA ARG A 169 60.16 -23.40 6.22
C ARG A 169 60.95 -23.25 4.94
N SER A 170 61.95 -22.38 4.95
CA SER A 170 63.10 -22.51 4.04
C SER A 170 64.03 -23.59 4.59
N GLY A 171 64.25 -24.60 3.81
CA GLY A 171 65.21 -25.68 4.07
C GLY A 171 66.00 -25.94 2.80
N ARG A 172 67.23 -25.88 2.93
CA ARG A 172 68.40 -26.07 2.06
C ARG A 172 68.27 -27.18 1.01
#